data_5be9821a4a659e17d95c7fa6bdd675da
#
_entry.id   5be9821a4a659e17d95c7fa6bdd675da
#
_cell.length_a   1.000
_cell.length_b   1.000
_cell.length_c   1.000
_cell.angle_alpha   90.00
_cell.angle_beta   90.00
_cell.angle_gamma   90.00
#
_symmetry.space_group_name_H-M   'P 1'
#
loop_
_entity.id
_entity.type
_entity.pdbx_description
1 polymer ?
#
loop_
_entity_poly.entity_id
_entity_poly.type
_entity_poly.pdbx_seq_one_letter_code
_entity_poly.pdbx_strand_id
1 'polypeptide(L)'
;NHNAAVEAQISGETYTSTPMRQQITPEVEREKIVDLGIADDEGSDPARGSALRLTWTQLSQSSVTVYRTQRPVDPAASDRATVPEEALANAGLPQDAAITAAAGIEQLDTSARQLRTISAVPWPDGHEWDTIYFTPVTFHGDGEVTIGTTVQRKRATSIENVTLTRRLNWDLVTFTWPGDATLVELRMTALDAPFDASAAPFMS
;
A
#
# COMPACT_ATOMS: atom_id res chain seq x y z
N ASN A 1 -6.26 -26.35 -25.36
CA ASN A 1 -5.82 -27.53 -26.12
C ASN A 1 -5.63 -27.13 -27.58
N HIS A 2 -4.42 -27.25 -28.06
CA HIS A 2 -4.11 -27.05 -29.49
C HIS A 2 -3.76 -28.38 -30.13
N ASN A 3 -4.31 -28.60 -31.33
CA ASN A 3 -3.96 -29.74 -32.17
C ASN A 3 -3.13 -29.21 -33.34
N ALA A 4 -1.99 -29.80 -33.59
CA ALA A 4 -1.14 -29.50 -34.73
C ALA A 4 -0.88 -30.81 -35.51
N ALA A 5 -0.96 -30.73 -36.81
CA ALA A 5 -0.56 -31.79 -37.72
C ALA A 5 0.23 -31.15 -38.86
N VAL A 6 1.18 -31.89 -39.41
CA VAL A 6 1.98 -31.44 -40.53
C VAL A 6 1.57 -32.29 -41.76
N GLU A 7 1.25 -31.62 -42.87
CA GLU A 7 1.02 -32.25 -44.18
C GLU A 7 2.26 -32.03 -45.06
N ALA A 8 2.67 -33.10 -45.70
CA ALA A 8 3.74 -33.05 -46.69
C ALA A 8 3.31 -33.76 -47.96
N GLN A 9 3.58 -33.18 -49.12
CA GLN A 9 3.36 -33.82 -50.43
C GLN A 9 4.70 -34.34 -50.96
N ILE A 10 4.72 -35.66 -51.23
CA ILE A 10 5.91 -36.29 -51.81
C ILE A 10 5.40 -37.11 -53.03
N SER A 11 5.93 -36.81 -54.22
CA SER A 11 5.56 -37.50 -55.47
C SER A 11 4.07 -37.52 -55.81
N GLY A 12 3.35 -36.47 -55.41
CA GLY A 12 1.89 -36.36 -55.65
C GLY A 12 1.01 -37.03 -54.60
N GLU A 13 1.59 -37.68 -53.61
CA GLU A 13 0.83 -38.23 -52.47
C GLU A 13 0.95 -37.33 -51.25
N THR A 14 -0.14 -37.17 -50.51
CA THR A 14 -0.19 -36.34 -49.31
C THR A 14 0.01 -37.21 -48.07
N TYR A 15 0.98 -36.91 -47.27
CA TYR A 15 1.28 -37.55 -45.99
C TYR A 15 0.93 -36.59 -44.86
N THR A 16 0.06 -37.05 -43.95
CA THR A 16 -0.33 -36.27 -42.79
C THR A 16 0.30 -36.91 -41.53
N SER A 17 1.01 -36.14 -40.76
CA SER A 17 1.55 -36.63 -39.49
C SER A 17 0.41 -36.97 -38.50
N THR A 18 0.70 -37.89 -37.55
CA THR A 18 -0.21 -38.11 -36.42
C THR A 18 -0.41 -36.79 -35.67
N PRO A 19 -1.69 -36.37 -35.39
CA PRO A 19 -1.92 -35.15 -34.64
C PRO A 19 -1.22 -35.19 -33.27
N MET A 20 -0.37 -34.23 -33.01
CA MET A 20 0.21 -34.02 -31.68
C MET A 20 -0.75 -33.17 -30.86
N ARG A 21 -1.22 -33.65 -29.72
CA ARG A 21 -1.96 -32.87 -28.74
C ARG A 21 -0.98 -32.34 -27.69
N GLN A 22 -0.83 -31.06 -27.64
CA GLN A 22 -0.12 -30.40 -26.56
C GLN A 22 -1.13 -29.65 -25.68
N GLN A 23 -1.20 -30.03 -24.43
CA GLN A 23 -1.96 -29.27 -23.45
C GLN A 23 -1.07 -28.11 -22.99
N ILE A 24 -1.34 -26.91 -23.49
CA ILE A 24 -0.73 -25.69 -22.98
C ILE A 24 -1.64 -25.24 -21.84
N THR A 25 -1.18 -25.38 -20.63
CA THR A 25 -1.77 -24.68 -19.48
C THR A 25 -1.25 -23.24 -19.59
N PRO A 26 -2.10 -22.24 -19.84
CA PRO A 26 -1.64 -20.86 -19.84
C PRO A 26 -1.06 -20.59 -18.46
N GLU A 27 0.17 -20.08 -18.42
CA GLU A 27 0.75 -19.54 -17.20
C GLU A 27 -0.13 -18.35 -16.82
N VAL A 28 -0.89 -18.50 -15.74
CA VAL A 28 -1.71 -17.40 -15.20
C VAL A 28 -0.71 -16.42 -14.64
N GLU A 29 -0.59 -15.25 -15.29
CA GLU A 29 0.24 -14.15 -14.79
C GLU A 29 -0.27 -13.80 -13.39
N ARG A 30 0.56 -14.06 -12.38
CA ARG A 30 0.22 -13.84 -10.98
C ARG A 30 0.52 -12.40 -10.65
N GLU A 31 -0.53 -11.64 -10.36
CA GLU A 31 -0.44 -10.21 -10.11
C GLU A 31 0.31 -9.91 -8.81
N LYS A 32 1.33 -9.06 -8.90
CA LYS A 32 2.03 -8.48 -7.75
C LYS A 32 1.73 -6.98 -7.69
N ILE A 33 1.13 -6.54 -6.58
CA ILE A 33 0.88 -5.12 -6.35
C ILE A 33 2.18 -4.44 -5.94
N VAL A 34 2.60 -3.44 -6.71
CA VAL A 34 3.86 -2.71 -6.51
C VAL A 34 3.66 -1.20 -6.32
N ASP A 35 2.43 -0.71 -6.53
CA ASP A 35 2.06 0.70 -6.56
C ASP A 35 1.17 1.13 -5.38
N LEU A 36 1.26 0.41 -4.24
CA LEU A 36 0.50 0.80 -3.05
C LEU A 36 0.93 2.20 -2.59
N GLY A 37 0.00 3.15 -2.64
CA GLY A 37 0.16 4.51 -2.15
C GLY A 37 -0.44 4.69 -0.77
N ILE A 38 0.16 5.58 0.04
CA ILE A 38 -0.35 5.99 1.35
C ILE A 38 -0.41 7.51 1.37
N ALA A 39 -1.57 8.06 1.71
CA ALA A 39 -1.78 9.49 1.92
C ALA A 39 -2.55 9.72 3.22
N ASP A 40 -2.50 10.94 3.75
CA ASP A 40 -3.40 11.35 4.81
C ASP A 40 -4.82 11.48 4.24
N ASP A 41 -5.82 11.01 4.98
CA ASP A 41 -7.21 11.09 4.55
C ASP A 41 -7.82 12.42 5.02
N GLU A 42 -7.84 13.41 4.12
CA GLU A 42 -8.32 14.77 4.39
C GLU A 42 -9.80 14.83 4.80
N GLY A 43 -10.58 13.78 4.51
CA GLY A 43 -11.98 13.64 4.91
C GLY A 43 -12.18 13.09 6.32
N SER A 44 -11.11 12.76 7.05
CA SER A 44 -11.21 12.20 8.39
C SER A 44 -11.62 13.25 9.41
N ASP A 45 -12.53 12.87 10.34
CA ASP A 45 -12.95 13.70 11.46
C ASP A 45 -11.74 14.01 12.37
N PRO A 46 -11.34 15.28 12.53
CA PRO A 46 -10.21 15.65 13.40
C PRO A 46 -10.34 15.13 14.84
N ALA A 47 -11.57 14.90 15.30
CA ALA A 47 -11.85 14.38 16.63
C ALA A 47 -11.49 12.88 16.78
N ARG A 48 -11.34 12.17 15.65
CA ARG A 48 -10.99 10.72 15.63
C ARG A 48 -9.50 10.46 15.38
N GLY A 49 -8.70 11.52 15.28
CA GLY A 49 -7.28 11.43 14.94
C GLY A 49 -7.02 11.33 13.43
N SER A 50 -5.76 11.36 13.05
CA SER A 50 -5.36 11.24 11.65
C SER A 50 -5.69 9.86 11.12
N ALA A 51 -6.42 9.80 10.00
CA ALA A 51 -6.65 8.58 9.26
C ALA A 51 -5.84 8.58 7.97
N LEU A 52 -5.62 7.39 7.43
CA LEU A 52 -4.87 7.18 6.21
C LEU A 52 -5.79 6.71 5.09
N ARG A 53 -5.41 7.09 3.87
CA ARG A 53 -5.98 6.59 2.62
C ARG A 53 -4.95 5.72 1.93
N LEU A 54 -5.34 4.50 1.57
CA LEU A 54 -4.54 3.56 0.81
C LEU A 54 -5.09 3.44 -0.60
N THR A 55 -4.22 3.48 -1.60
CA THR A 55 -4.60 3.36 -3.02
C THR A 55 -3.67 2.41 -3.74
N TRP A 56 -4.20 1.59 -4.66
CA TRP A 56 -3.40 0.71 -5.51
C TRP A 56 -4.16 0.35 -6.78
N THR A 57 -3.45 -0.11 -7.80
CA THR A 57 -4.04 -0.60 -9.03
C THR A 57 -3.99 -2.13 -9.06
N GLN A 58 -5.12 -2.78 -9.35
CA GLN A 58 -5.20 -4.24 -9.47
C GLN A 58 -6.03 -4.66 -10.69
N LEU A 59 -5.88 -5.91 -11.12
CA LEU A 59 -6.80 -6.51 -12.08
C LEU A 59 -8.20 -6.60 -11.48
N SER A 60 -9.23 -6.40 -12.31
CA SER A 60 -10.63 -6.35 -11.84
C SER A 60 -11.09 -7.64 -11.15
N GLN A 61 -10.49 -8.76 -11.50
CA GLN A 61 -10.79 -10.09 -10.95
C GLN A 61 -9.90 -10.50 -9.77
N SER A 62 -8.86 -9.72 -9.45
CA SER A 62 -7.95 -10.04 -8.36
C SER A 62 -8.58 -9.75 -7.00
N SER A 63 -8.33 -10.62 -6.03
CA SER A 63 -8.66 -10.42 -4.63
C SER A 63 -7.41 -9.95 -3.90
N VAL A 64 -7.41 -8.70 -3.45
CA VAL A 64 -6.27 -8.10 -2.73
C VAL A 64 -6.69 -7.73 -1.32
N THR A 65 -5.88 -8.12 -0.35
CA THR A 65 -6.00 -7.70 1.05
C THR A 65 -4.75 -6.95 1.45
N VAL A 66 -4.89 -5.83 2.13
CA VAL A 66 -3.76 -5.07 2.67
C VAL A 66 -3.57 -5.42 4.14
N TYR A 67 -2.36 -5.80 4.52
CA TYR A 67 -1.97 -6.09 5.89
C TYR A 67 -1.28 -4.88 6.51
N ARG A 68 -1.57 -4.61 7.79
CA ARG A 68 -0.96 -3.53 8.57
C ARG A 68 -0.13 -4.13 9.70
N THR A 69 1.17 -3.90 9.70
CA THR A 69 2.10 -4.50 10.65
C THR A 69 3.06 -3.49 11.28
N GLN A 70 3.65 -3.82 12.43
CA GLN A 70 4.70 -3.02 13.09
C GLN A 70 6.09 -3.27 12.50
N ARG A 71 6.25 -4.32 11.74
CA ARG A 71 7.53 -4.72 11.12
C ARG A 71 7.30 -5.02 9.65
N PRO A 72 8.32 -4.84 8.82
CA PRO A 72 8.22 -5.22 7.42
C PRO A 72 8.02 -6.74 7.30
N VAL A 73 7.39 -7.16 6.22
CA VAL A 73 7.30 -8.57 5.84
C VAL A 73 8.71 -9.16 5.64
N ASP A 74 8.84 -10.48 5.86
CA ASP A 74 10.10 -11.17 5.58
C ASP A 74 10.50 -11.00 4.10
N PRO A 75 11.66 -10.40 3.82
CA PRO A 75 12.14 -10.22 2.45
C PRO A 75 12.20 -11.52 1.66
N ALA A 76 12.60 -12.63 2.31
CA ALA A 76 12.68 -13.93 1.67
C ALA A 76 11.33 -14.46 1.18
N ALA A 77 10.22 -14.07 1.83
CA ALA A 77 8.87 -14.38 1.39
C ALA A 77 8.39 -13.41 0.29
N SER A 78 8.69 -12.13 0.43
CA SER A 78 8.33 -11.08 -0.53
C SER A 78 9.03 -11.23 -1.89
N ASP A 79 10.23 -11.82 -1.93
CA ASP A 79 11.00 -12.04 -3.16
C ASP A 79 10.52 -13.26 -3.97
N ARG A 80 9.67 -14.10 -3.39
CA ARG A 80 9.09 -15.24 -4.10
C ARG A 80 7.99 -14.81 -5.05
N ALA A 81 7.84 -15.54 -6.14
CA ALA A 81 6.72 -15.33 -7.06
C ALA A 81 5.37 -15.61 -6.38
N THR A 82 5.32 -16.66 -5.56
CA THR A 82 4.18 -17.01 -4.71
C THR A 82 4.63 -17.68 -3.43
N VAL A 83 3.75 -17.64 -2.44
CA VAL A 83 3.87 -18.40 -1.19
C VAL A 83 2.54 -19.05 -0.86
N PRO A 84 2.51 -20.19 -0.15
CA PRO A 84 1.26 -20.75 0.36
C PRO A 84 0.56 -19.75 1.30
N GLU A 85 -0.76 -19.63 1.22
CA GLU A 85 -1.55 -18.76 2.09
C GLU A 85 -1.28 -19.03 3.58
N GLU A 86 -1.14 -20.29 3.96
CA GLU A 86 -0.82 -20.72 5.33
C GLU A 86 0.55 -20.21 5.83
N ALA A 87 1.45 -19.84 4.93
CA ALA A 87 2.77 -19.31 5.28
C ALA A 87 2.78 -17.80 5.59
N LEU A 88 1.67 -17.09 5.35
CA LEU A 88 1.59 -15.64 5.57
C LEU A 88 1.92 -15.24 7.00
N ALA A 89 1.41 -15.94 8.00
CA ALA A 89 1.69 -15.66 9.41
C ALA A 89 3.19 -15.78 9.73
N ASN A 90 3.88 -16.77 9.16
CA ASN A 90 5.33 -16.95 9.33
C ASN A 90 6.14 -15.88 8.58
N ALA A 91 5.58 -15.32 7.50
CA ALA A 91 6.16 -14.20 6.78
C ALA A 91 5.97 -12.84 7.50
N GLY A 92 5.29 -12.81 8.64
CA GLY A 92 4.99 -11.60 9.40
C GLY A 92 3.65 -10.94 9.06
N LEU A 93 2.75 -11.65 8.36
CA LEU A 93 1.43 -11.19 7.95
C LEU A 93 0.33 -12.06 8.58
N PRO A 94 0.11 -11.96 9.91
CA PRO A 94 -0.93 -12.73 10.58
C PRO A 94 -2.33 -12.22 10.18
N GLN A 95 -3.34 -13.08 10.29
CA GLN A 95 -4.69 -12.78 9.82
C GLN A 95 -5.33 -11.57 10.51
N ASP A 96 -5.03 -11.32 11.78
CA ASP A 96 -5.52 -10.18 12.56
C ASP A 96 -4.89 -8.84 12.12
N ALA A 97 -3.79 -8.88 11.38
CA ALA A 97 -3.18 -7.69 10.77
C ALA A 97 -3.87 -7.27 9.45
N ALA A 98 -4.78 -8.10 8.91
CA ALA A 98 -5.50 -7.78 7.69
C ALA A 98 -6.48 -6.62 7.91
N ILE A 99 -6.47 -5.64 7.00
CA ILE A 99 -7.45 -4.56 7.00
C ILE A 99 -8.74 -5.10 6.40
N THR A 100 -9.80 -5.15 7.21
CA THR A 100 -11.11 -5.69 6.84
C THR A 100 -12.04 -4.67 6.16
N ALA A 101 -11.62 -3.40 6.07
CA ALA A 101 -12.39 -2.37 5.38
C ALA A 101 -12.54 -2.70 3.89
N ALA A 102 -13.76 -2.61 3.37
CA ALA A 102 -14.01 -2.83 1.96
C ALA A 102 -13.31 -1.76 1.11
N ALA A 103 -12.51 -2.20 0.14
CA ALA A 103 -11.91 -1.30 -0.82
C ALA A 103 -12.97 -0.74 -1.77
N GLY A 104 -13.07 0.59 -1.83
CA GLY A 104 -13.85 1.28 -2.85
C GLY A 104 -13.22 1.15 -4.23
N ILE A 105 -14.01 1.35 -5.28
CA ILE A 105 -13.55 1.48 -6.67
C ILE A 105 -13.66 2.97 -7.00
N GLU A 106 -12.54 3.67 -7.16
CA GLU A 106 -12.57 5.09 -7.51
C GLU A 106 -12.66 5.34 -9.01
N GLN A 107 -12.09 4.47 -9.82
CA GLN A 107 -12.10 4.60 -11.27
C GLN A 107 -12.14 3.25 -11.96
N LEU A 108 -13.12 3.06 -12.85
CA LEU A 108 -13.10 1.99 -13.82
C LEU A 108 -12.24 2.47 -14.99
N ASP A 109 -11.02 1.97 -15.09
CA ASP A 109 -10.27 2.08 -16.33
C ASP A 109 -10.87 1.11 -17.35
N THR A 110 -10.90 1.50 -18.62
CA THR A 110 -11.31 0.65 -19.75
C THR A 110 -10.35 -0.52 -19.99
N SER A 111 -9.16 -0.46 -19.40
CA SER A 111 -8.24 -1.60 -19.23
C SER A 111 -8.76 -2.50 -18.11
N ALA A 112 -8.49 -3.80 -18.16
CA ALA A 112 -8.91 -4.79 -17.14
C ALA A 112 -8.38 -4.49 -15.70
N ARG A 113 -7.83 -3.29 -15.44
CA ARG A 113 -7.29 -2.83 -14.16
C ARG A 113 -8.20 -1.79 -13.52
N GLN A 114 -8.23 -1.77 -12.20
CA GLN A 114 -9.05 -0.85 -11.40
C GLN A 114 -8.21 -0.19 -10.32
N LEU A 115 -8.39 1.11 -10.14
CA LEU A 115 -7.87 1.80 -8.96
C LEU A 115 -8.75 1.45 -7.76
N ARG A 116 -8.14 0.94 -6.71
CA ARG A 116 -8.77 0.59 -5.44
C ARG A 116 -8.34 1.56 -4.36
N THR A 117 -9.28 1.86 -3.46
CA THR A 117 -9.05 2.77 -2.36
C THR A 117 -9.67 2.23 -1.07
N ILE A 118 -8.92 2.29 0.02
CA ILE A 118 -9.42 2.14 1.38
C ILE A 118 -9.22 3.48 2.08
N SER A 119 -10.31 4.13 2.48
CA SER A 119 -10.29 5.39 3.22
C SER A 119 -10.52 5.15 4.72
N ALA A 120 -10.26 6.18 5.51
CA ALA A 120 -10.49 6.18 6.96
C ALA A 120 -9.78 5.04 7.71
N VAL A 121 -8.59 4.62 7.23
CA VAL A 121 -7.77 3.65 7.94
C VAL A 121 -7.18 4.33 9.18
N PRO A 122 -7.60 3.95 10.40
CA PRO A 122 -7.13 4.63 11.59
C PRO A 122 -5.67 4.31 11.86
N TRP A 123 -4.94 5.30 12.34
CA TRP A 123 -3.62 5.06 12.91
C TRP A 123 -3.80 4.30 14.23
N PRO A 124 -3.12 3.18 14.45
CA PRO A 124 -3.25 2.46 15.72
C PRO A 124 -2.75 3.28 16.90
N ASP A 125 -3.34 3.06 18.06
CA ASP A 125 -2.89 3.67 19.31
C ASP A 125 -1.63 2.98 19.83
N GLY A 126 -0.81 3.74 20.60
CA GLY A 126 0.41 3.24 21.22
C GLY A 126 1.69 3.71 20.54
N HIS A 127 2.75 3.84 21.33
CA HIS A 127 4.06 4.27 20.87
C HIS A 127 4.76 3.24 19.97
N GLU A 128 4.38 1.98 20.12
CA GLU A 128 4.88 0.89 19.27
C GLU A 128 4.47 1.02 17.80
N TRP A 129 3.55 1.93 17.50
CA TRP A 129 3.05 2.24 16.16
C TRP A 129 3.62 3.53 15.57
N ASP A 130 4.80 3.96 15.97
CA ASP A 130 5.47 5.13 15.38
C ASP A 130 5.79 4.91 13.89
N THR A 131 5.96 3.65 13.50
CA THR A 131 6.10 3.24 12.10
C THR A 131 5.10 2.13 11.79
N ILE A 132 4.40 2.27 10.69
CA ILE A 132 3.46 1.28 10.18
C ILE A 132 3.97 0.78 8.83
N TYR A 133 3.81 -0.52 8.60
CA TYR A 133 4.05 -1.15 7.31
C TYR A 133 2.74 -1.65 6.73
N PHE A 134 2.50 -1.35 5.46
CA PHE A 134 1.37 -1.85 4.70
C PHE A 134 1.87 -2.75 3.59
N THR A 135 1.36 -3.96 3.56
CA THR A 135 1.76 -4.97 2.57
C THR A 135 0.51 -5.49 1.86
N PRO A 136 0.36 -5.25 0.55
CA PRO A 136 -0.73 -5.83 -0.22
C PRO A 136 -0.42 -7.29 -0.54
N VAL A 137 -1.44 -8.14 -0.45
CA VAL A 137 -1.36 -9.57 -0.76
C VAL A 137 -2.47 -9.91 -1.75
N THR A 138 -2.09 -10.48 -2.89
CA THR A 138 -3.03 -10.96 -3.91
C THR A 138 -3.31 -12.45 -3.72
N PHE A 139 -4.59 -12.81 -3.59
CA PHE A 139 -5.07 -14.18 -3.43
C PHE A 139 -5.46 -14.75 -4.80
N HIS A 140 -4.95 -15.94 -5.14
CA HIS A 140 -5.19 -16.57 -6.45
C HIS A 140 -6.29 -17.62 -6.43
N GLY A 141 -6.83 -17.96 -5.24
CA GLY A 141 -7.93 -18.90 -5.07
C GLY A 141 -7.52 -20.39 -5.16
N ASP A 142 -6.24 -20.65 -5.36
CA ASP A 142 -5.64 -22.00 -5.40
C ASP A 142 -4.85 -22.35 -4.13
N GLY A 143 -4.98 -21.50 -3.08
CA GLY A 143 -4.20 -21.62 -1.84
C GLY A 143 -2.82 -20.96 -1.92
N GLU A 144 -2.48 -20.34 -3.05
CA GLU A 144 -1.28 -19.56 -3.24
C GLU A 144 -1.58 -18.06 -3.23
N VAL A 145 -0.63 -17.27 -2.75
CA VAL A 145 -0.72 -15.82 -2.71
C VAL A 145 0.57 -15.18 -3.23
N THR A 146 0.45 -13.95 -3.72
CA THR A 146 1.60 -13.12 -4.07
C THR A 146 1.69 -11.94 -3.10
N ILE A 147 2.83 -11.82 -2.43
CA ILE A 147 3.12 -10.71 -1.53
C ILE A 147 3.62 -9.52 -2.36
N GLY A 148 2.91 -8.41 -2.30
CA GLY A 148 3.27 -7.19 -3.01
C GLY A 148 4.37 -6.39 -2.31
N THR A 149 4.64 -5.20 -2.83
CA THR A 149 5.65 -4.31 -2.26
C THR A 149 5.16 -3.70 -0.96
N THR A 150 5.91 -3.90 0.11
CA THR A 150 5.63 -3.26 1.40
C THR A 150 5.99 -1.79 1.34
N VAL A 151 5.08 -0.95 1.80
CA VAL A 151 5.32 0.49 1.99
C VAL A 151 5.23 0.84 3.47
N GLN A 152 5.98 1.85 3.88
CA GLN A 152 5.99 2.31 5.27
C GLN A 152 5.47 3.73 5.39
N ARG A 153 4.84 4.02 6.52
CA ARG A 153 4.48 5.38 6.93
C ARG A 153 4.96 5.58 8.38
N LYS A 154 5.63 6.68 8.63
CA LYS A 154 6.02 7.08 9.98
C LYS A 154 5.04 8.11 10.51
N ARG A 155 4.72 8.03 11.78
CA ARG A 155 3.94 9.05 12.47
C ARG A 155 4.87 10.24 12.74
N ALA A 156 4.41 11.44 12.41
CA ALA A 156 5.12 12.63 12.84
C ALA A 156 5.12 12.65 14.38
N THR A 157 6.31 12.66 14.98
CA THR A 157 6.46 12.83 16.42
C THR A 157 6.05 14.24 16.82
N SER A 158 5.38 14.37 17.97
CA SER A 158 5.05 15.68 18.50
C SER A 158 6.33 16.49 18.73
N ILE A 159 6.26 17.79 18.45
CA ILE A 159 7.37 18.70 18.77
C ILE A 159 7.44 18.81 20.29
N GLU A 160 8.61 18.51 20.85
CA GLU A 160 8.85 18.57 22.29
C GLU A 160 9.73 19.77 22.66
N ASN A 161 9.71 20.11 23.96
CA ASN A 161 10.57 21.17 24.54
C ASN A 161 10.41 22.53 23.84
N VAL A 162 9.18 22.85 23.42
CA VAL A 162 8.89 24.16 22.79
C VAL A 162 9.05 25.24 23.85
N THR A 163 9.95 26.18 23.61
CA THR A 163 10.17 27.35 24.48
C THR A 163 10.11 28.62 23.64
N LEU A 164 9.31 29.57 24.08
CA LEU A 164 9.24 30.91 23.51
C LEU A 164 9.94 31.89 24.47
N THR A 165 11.05 32.48 24.03
CA THR A 165 11.74 33.53 24.76
C THR A 165 11.48 34.86 24.06
N ARG A 166 10.76 35.76 24.75
CA ARG A 166 10.40 37.07 24.24
C ARG A 166 11.45 38.11 24.64
N ARG A 167 11.92 38.90 23.69
CA ARG A 167 12.87 40.01 23.88
C ARG A 167 12.25 41.28 23.30
N LEU A 168 12.87 42.43 23.61
CA LEU A 168 12.36 43.75 23.19
C LEU A 168 12.16 43.88 21.67
N ASN A 169 13.07 43.28 20.87
CA ASN A 169 13.08 43.45 19.42
C ASN A 169 13.00 42.15 18.63
N TRP A 170 12.88 41.01 19.32
CA TRP A 170 12.79 39.68 18.67
C TRP A 170 12.26 38.63 19.63
N ASP A 171 11.65 37.62 19.07
CA ASP A 171 11.18 36.43 19.77
C ASP A 171 12.01 35.22 19.30
N LEU A 172 12.43 34.38 20.25
CA LEU A 172 13.15 33.13 19.98
C LEU A 172 12.25 31.96 20.31
N VAL A 173 12.00 31.12 19.33
CA VAL A 173 11.36 29.82 19.52
C VAL A 173 12.42 28.73 19.43
N THR A 174 12.53 27.95 20.46
CA THR A 174 13.38 26.76 20.49
C THR A 174 12.54 25.52 20.72
N PHE A 175 12.90 24.42 20.12
CA PHE A 175 12.23 23.13 20.26
C PHE A 175 13.19 22.00 19.90
N THR A 176 12.85 20.77 20.33
CA THR A 176 13.56 19.58 19.88
C THR A 176 13.06 19.21 18.49
N TRP A 177 13.96 19.15 17.50
CA TRP A 177 13.61 18.77 16.13
C TRP A 177 13.07 17.34 16.12
N PRO A 178 11.85 17.09 15.59
CA PRO A 178 11.33 15.74 15.47
C PRO A 178 12.21 14.91 14.53
N GLY A 179 12.65 13.72 14.96
CA GLY A 179 13.72 12.95 14.31
C GLY A 179 13.50 12.61 12.84
N ASP A 180 12.24 12.55 12.40
CA ASP A 180 11.85 12.20 11.04
C ASP A 180 11.17 13.35 10.27
N ALA A 181 11.08 14.55 10.86
CA ALA A 181 10.46 15.68 10.18
C ALA A 181 11.43 16.28 9.15
N THR A 182 10.94 16.45 7.93
CA THR A 182 11.67 17.17 6.87
C THR A 182 11.34 18.65 6.87
N LEU A 183 10.22 19.04 7.49
CA LEU A 183 9.72 20.40 7.56
C LEU A 183 9.00 20.62 8.90
N VAL A 184 9.24 21.75 9.53
CA VAL A 184 8.48 22.26 10.68
C VAL A 184 7.98 23.65 10.34
N GLU A 185 6.67 23.85 10.37
CA GLU A 185 6.06 25.15 10.15
C GLU A 185 5.70 25.82 11.47
N LEU A 186 6.06 27.08 11.63
CA LEU A 186 5.67 27.90 12.76
C LEU A 186 4.48 28.77 12.39
N ARG A 187 3.38 28.63 13.12
CA ARG A 187 2.17 29.44 12.92
C ARG A 187 1.87 30.20 14.21
N MET A 188 1.52 31.46 14.06
CA MET A 188 1.17 32.34 15.18
C MET A 188 -0.26 32.82 15.02
N THR A 189 -1.04 32.71 16.09
CA THR A 189 -2.39 33.25 16.19
C THR A 189 -2.48 34.16 17.42
N ALA A 190 -3.41 35.10 17.42
CA ALA A 190 -3.73 35.86 18.62
C ALA A 190 -4.28 34.91 19.70
N LEU A 191 -4.02 35.22 20.97
CA LEU A 191 -4.37 34.35 22.11
C LEU A 191 -5.87 34.04 22.20
N ASP A 192 -6.70 34.97 21.72
CA ASP A 192 -8.18 34.91 21.71
C ASP A 192 -8.76 34.45 20.37
N ALA A 193 -7.92 34.20 19.38
CA ALA A 193 -8.36 33.69 18.07
C ALA A 193 -8.25 32.15 18.00
N PRO A 194 -9.21 31.48 17.35
CA PRO A 194 -9.09 30.06 17.11
C PRO A 194 -7.87 29.77 16.23
N PHE A 195 -7.20 28.63 16.49
CA PHE A 195 -6.09 28.18 15.64
C PHE A 195 -6.62 27.82 14.26
N ASP A 196 -6.06 28.43 13.23
CA ASP A 196 -6.36 28.13 11.83
C ASP A 196 -5.16 27.40 11.18
N ALA A 197 -5.33 26.11 10.96
CA ALA A 197 -4.32 25.28 10.32
C ALA A 197 -4.09 25.64 8.83
N SER A 198 -5.02 26.33 8.19
CA SER A 198 -4.91 26.77 6.80
C SER A 198 -4.21 28.12 6.64
N ALA A 199 -4.03 28.88 7.73
CA ALA A 199 -3.31 30.13 7.69
C ALA A 199 -1.87 29.94 7.21
N ALA A 200 -1.34 30.92 6.48
CA ALA A 200 0.04 30.86 6.04
C ALA A 200 1.02 30.73 7.23
N PRO A 201 2.06 29.88 7.13
CA PRO A 201 3.04 29.76 8.19
C PRO A 201 3.80 31.09 8.37
N PHE A 202 4.13 31.40 9.62
CA PHE A 202 4.97 32.56 9.93
C PHE A 202 6.42 32.31 9.51
N MET A 203 6.85 31.05 9.60
CA MET A 203 8.18 30.58 9.20
C MET A 203 8.09 29.09 8.82
N SER A 204 8.78 28.70 7.77
CA SER A 204 8.94 27.31 7.32
C SER A 204 10.41 26.95 7.16
#